data_24ea7cf526670c2cc3804c4c133e1aff
#
_entry.id   24ea7cf526670c2cc3804c4c133e1aff
#
_cell.length_a   1.000
_cell.length_b   1.000
_cell.length_c   1.000
_cell.angle_alpha   90.00
_cell.angle_beta   90.00
_cell.angle_gamma   90.00
#
_symmetry.space_group_name_H-M   'P 1'
#
loop_
_entity.id
_entity.type
_entity.pdbx_description
1 polymer ?
#
loop_
_entity_poly.entity_id
_entity_poly.type
_entity_poly.pdbx_seq_one_letter_code
_entity_poly.pdbx_strand_id
1 'polypeptide(L)'
;MHVSAILNRMNGKLGWEKINRGRELFRSLGKLLFHPGTFYKGLSADRGVGTAAGFLVFSSFLFGVLTSLFIPQKRLLWGAIFSLNAITMPPIMALILLLITLTSSKKVFTYRILFGITAYSNITLILAWIPGLSWVTGLWRFYLIGLGMVKLGNISPLKAFINIAITAAVLLSFIYLLQPFNP
;
A
#
# COMPACT_ATOMS: atom_id res chain seq x y z
N MET A 1 -43.61 4.70 19.37
CA MET A 1 -43.51 4.84 17.90
C MET A 1 -42.32 5.65 17.40
N HIS A 2 -41.65 6.51 18.19
CA HIS A 2 -40.54 7.37 17.71
C HIS A 2 -39.15 6.70 17.57
N VAL A 3 -38.85 5.66 18.37
CA VAL A 3 -37.53 5.02 18.41
C VAL A 3 -37.24 4.21 17.15
N SER A 4 -38.25 3.50 16.59
CA SER A 4 -38.09 2.70 15.37
C SER A 4 -37.81 3.55 14.11
N ALA A 5 -38.37 4.76 14.06
CA ALA A 5 -38.14 5.70 12.95
C ALA A 5 -36.69 6.29 12.98
N ILE A 6 -36.16 6.52 14.19
CA ILE A 6 -34.77 7.00 14.38
C ILE A 6 -33.77 5.91 14.01
N LEU A 7 -33.99 4.67 14.44
CA LEU A 7 -33.15 3.52 14.10
C LEU A 7 -33.13 3.24 12.59
N ASN A 8 -34.26 3.36 11.91
CA ASN A 8 -34.35 3.18 10.46
C ASN A 8 -33.63 4.30 9.69
N ARG A 9 -33.68 5.54 10.17
CA ARG A 9 -32.90 6.66 9.59
C ARG A 9 -31.40 6.49 9.81
N MET A 10 -30.99 6.01 10.98
CA MET A 10 -29.56 5.76 11.28
C MET A 10 -29.04 4.59 10.44
N ASN A 11 -29.77 3.49 10.31
CA ASN A 11 -29.39 2.34 9.47
C ASN A 11 -29.35 2.72 7.98
N GLY A 12 -30.29 3.53 7.49
CA GLY A 12 -30.26 4.05 6.13
C GLY A 12 -29.01 4.90 5.87
N LYS A 13 -28.70 5.88 6.74
CA LYS A 13 -27.50 6.72 6.60
C LYS A 13 -26.19 5.92 6.65
N LEU A 14 -26.09 4.95 7.59
CA LEU A 14 -24.91 4.07 7.71
C LEU A 14 -24.74 3.17 6.47
N GLY A 15 -25.83 2.71 5.87
CA GLY A 15 -25.80 1.93 4.63
C GLY A 15 -25.29 2.74 3.44
N TRP A 16 -25.80 3.96 3.25
CA TRP A 16 -25.39 4.86 2.17
C TRP A 16 -23.94 5.35 2.32
N GLU A 17 -23.49 5.62 3.54
CA GLU A 17 -22.08 5.98 3.78
C GLU A 17 -21.12 4.83 3.50
N LYS A 18 -21.49 3.59 3.81
CA LYS A 18 -20.66 2.42 3.48
C LYS A 18 -20.57 2.18 1.98
N ILE A 19 -21.70 2.32 1.26
CA ILE A 19 -21.76 2.16 -0.20
C ILE A 19 -20.96 3.27 -0.91
N ASN A 20 -21.05 4.51 -0.43
CA ASN A 20 -20.28 5.62 -0.98
C ASN A 20 -18.77 5.45 -0.71
N ARG A 21 -18.36 4.99 0.48
CA ARG A 21 -16.97 4.65 0.78
C ARG A 21 -16.42 3.56 -0.14
N GLY A 22 -17.20 2.52 -0.41
CA GLY A 22 -16.81 1.47 -1.36
C GLY A 22 -16.58 2.01 -2.77
N ARG A 23 -17.53 2.81 -3.29
CA ARG A 23 -17.41 3.45 -4.62
C ARG A 23 -16.20 4.39 -4.70
N GLU A 24 -15.94 5.17 -3.66
CA GLU A 24 -14.78 6.05 -3.59
C GLU A 24 -13.48 5.26 -3.57
N LEU A 25 -13.43 4.13 -2.88
CA LEU A 25 -12.28 3.23 -2.91
C LEU A 25 -12.03 2.71 -4.33
N PHE A 26 -13.04 2.15 -5.00
CA PHE A 26 -12.88 1.66 -6.38
C PHE A 26 -12.48 2.76 -7.36
N ARG A 27 -13.08 3.95 -7.25
CA ARG A 27 -12.68 5.11 -8.07
C ARG A 27 -11.24 5.56 -7.79
N SER A 28 -10.82 5.50 -6.53
CA SER A 28 -9.44 5.80 -6.11
C SER A 28 -8.45 4.77 -6.62
N LEU A 29 -8.83 3.47 -6.67
CA LEU A 29 -8.05 2.38 -7.24
C LEU A 29 -7.75 2.63 -8.73
N GLY A 30 -8.79 2.94 -9.53
CA GLY A 30 -8.63 3.25 -10.95
C GLY A 30 -7.72 4.47 -11.17
N LYS A 31 -7.91 5.54 -10.39
CA LYS A 31 -7.05 6.73 -10.48
C LYS A 31 -5.61 6.44 -10.12
N LEU A 32 -5.35 5.59 -9.12
CA LEU A 32 -4.00 5.24 -8.69
C LEU A 32 -3.28 4.38 -9.74
N LEU A 33 -3.98 3.47 -10.40
CA LEU A 33 -3.39 2.61 -11.42
C LEU A 33 -3.15 3.33 -12.74
N PHE A 34 -4.10 4.16 -13.20
CA PHE A 34 -4.03 4.78 -14.52
C PHE A 34 -3.57 6.25 -14.51
N HIS A 35 -3.80 6.98 -13.40
CA HIS A 35 -3.44 8.39 -13.26
C HIS A 35 -2.80 8.68 -11.90
N PRO A 36 -1.68 8.01 -11.53
CA PRO A 36 -1.09 8.10 -10.19
C PRO A 36 -0.65 9.52 -9.82
N GLY A 37 -0.23 10.32 -10.80
CA GLY A 37 0.17 11.71 -10.56
C GLY A 37 -0.96 12.60 -10.04
N THR A 38 -2.18 12.42 -10.56
CA THR A 38 -3.37 13.16 -10.10
C THR A 38 -3.87 12.64 -8.75
N PHE A 39 -3.73 11.33 -8.51
CA PHE A 39 -4.07 10.72 -7.24
C PHE A 39 -3.23 11.32 -6.10
N TYR A 40 -1.91 11.33 -6.22
CA TYR A 40 -1.01 11.86 -5.18
C TYR A 40 -1.15 13.39 -5.01
N LYS A 41 -1.42 14.15 -6.07
CA LYS A 41 -1.74 15.59 -5.95
C LYS A 41 -3.01 15.86 -5.13
N GLY A 42 -4.02 14.99 -5.25
CA GLY A 42 -5.28 15.08 -4.51
C GLY A 42 -5.22 14.42 -3.13
N LEU A 43 -4.10 13.79 -2.77
CA LEU A 43 -3.91 13.19 -1.47
C LEU A 43 -3.48 14.30 -0.49
N SER A 44 -4.45 14.91 0.20
CA SER A 44 -4.12 15.82 1.29
C SER A 44 -3.36 15.05 2.37
N ALA A 45 -2.33 15.68 2.96
CA ALA A 45 -1.56 15.11 4.07
C ALA A 45 -2.44 14.70 5.27
N ASP A 46 -3.67 15.21 5.32
CA ASP A 46 -4.68 14.94 6.35
C ASP A 46 -5.56 13.72 6.10
N ARG A 47 -5.47 13.05 4.96
CA ARG A 47 -6.17 11.76 4.80
C ARG A 47 -5.58 10.76 5.77
N GLY A 48 -6.37 10.43 6.79
CA GLY A 48 -5.93 9.71 7.98
C GLY A 48 -5.19 8.40 7.66
N VAL A 49 -4.20 8.09 8.47
CA VAL A 49 -3.49 6.79 8.47
C VAL A 49 -4.47 5.62 8.41
N GLY A 50 -5.64 5.75 9.03
CA GLY A 50 -6.70 4.75 9.02
C GLY A 50 -7.21 4.40 7.62
N THR A 51 -7.36 5.39 6.71
CA THR A 51 -7.79 5.12 5.33
C THR A 51 -6.72 4.36 4.54
N ALA A 52 -5.45 4.75 4.70
CA ALA A 52 -4.33 4.06 4.08
C ALA A 52 -4.15 2.64 4.63
N ALA A 53 -4.31 2.45 5.95
CA ALA A 53 -4.26 1.14 6.60
C ALA A 53 -5.41 0.23 6.15
N GLY A 54 -6.64 0.75 6.11
CA GLY A 54 -7.79 0.00 5.59
C GLY A 54 -7.60 -0.44 4.14
N PHE A 55 -7.04 0.44 3.31
CA PHE A 55 -6.70 0.13 1.93
C PHE A 55 -5.60 -0.96 1.83
N LEU A 56 -4.57 -0.85 2.66
CA LEU A 56 -3.49 -1.83 2.75
C LEU A 56 -4.03 -3.21 3.12
N VAL A 57 -4.84 -3.30 4.17
CA VAL A 57 -5.42 -4.57 4.61
C VAL A 57 -6.30 -5.18 3.52
N PHE A 58 -7.16 -4.39 2.88
CA PHE A 58 -8.03 -4.85 1.80
C PHE A 58 -7.22 -5.38 0.61
N SER A 59 -6.25 -4.62 0.11
CA SER A 59 -5.43 -5.03 -1.05
C SER A 59 -4.57 -6.26 -0.76
N SER A 60 -4.04 -6.36 0.46
CA SER A 60 -3.23 -7.51 0.89
C SER A 60 -4.06 -8.78 1.07
N PHE A 61 -5.27 -8.65 1.63
CA PHE A 61 -6.19 -9.79 1.75
C PHE A 61 -6.61 -10.30 0.37
N LEU A 62 -6.99 -9.39 -0.54
CA LEU A 62 -7.35 -9.75 -1.90
C LEU A 62 -6.20 -10.45 -2.64
N PHE A 63 -4.96 -9.94 -2.50
CA PHE A 63 -3.78 -10.58 -3.04
C PHE A 63 -3.57 -11.99 -2.49
N GLY A 64 -3.68 -12.19 -1.18
CA GLY A 64 -3.53 -13.51 -0.57
C GLY A 64 -4.59 -14.51 -1.03
N VAL A 65 -5.85 -14.08 -1.15
CA VAL A 65 -6.95 -14.91 -1.69
C VAL A 65 -6.66 -15.30 -3.14
N LEU A 66 -6.34 -14.33 -4.01
CA LEU A 66 -6.08 -14.58 -5.43
C LEU A 66 -4.87 -15.51 -5.62
N THR A 67 -3.79 -15.27 -4.88
CA THR A 67 -2.58 -16.11 -4.97
C THR A 67 -2.85 -17.53 -4.48
N SER A 68 -3.68 -17.69 -3.43
CA SER A 68 -4.00 -19.02 -2.89
C SER A 68 -4.74 -19.93 -3.88
N LEU A 69 -5.45 -19.34 -4.85
CA LEU A 69 -6.16 -20.13 -5.89
C LEU A 69 -5.19 -20.91 -6.79
N PHE A 70 -3.96 -20.44 -6.94
CA PHE A 70 -2.94 -21.07 -7.77
C PHE A 70 -2.05 -22.07 -7.04
N ILE A 71 -2.23 -22.22 -5.71
CA ILE A 71 -1.45 -23.14 -4.89
C ILE A 71 -2.33 -24.36 -4.58
N PRO A 72 -2.00 -25.56 -5.10
CA PRO A 72 -2.86 -26.74 -4.95
C PRO A 72 -2.91 -27.27 -3.52
N GLN A 73 -1.81 -27.13 -2.76
CA GLN A 73 -1.70 -27.65 -1.38
C GLN A 73 -1.71 -26.53 -0.34
N LYS A 74 -2.38 -26.78 0.80
CA LYS A 74 -2.42 -25.87 1.97
C LYS A 74 -2.83 -24.42 1.59
N ARG A 75 -3.80 -24.26 0.70
CA ARG A 75 -4.24 -22.96 0.15
C ARG A 75 -4.47 -21.88 1.20
N LEU A 76 -5.20 -22.23 2.27
CA LEU A 76 -5.53 -21.28 3.35
C LEU A 76 -4.27 -20.81 4.09
N LEU A 77 -3.32 -21.71 4.36
CA LEU A 77 -2.08 -21.37 5.03
C LEU A 77 -1.24 -20.42 4.18
N TRP A 78 -1.02 -20.75 2.92
CA TRP A 78 -0.26 -19.90 2.01
C TRP A 78 -0.95 -18.56 1.76
N GLY A 79 -2.28 -18.56 1.58
CA GLY A 79 -3.03 -17.31 1.45
C GLY A 79 -2.89 -16.40 2.66
N ALA A 80 -2.93 -16.97 3.88
CA ALA A 80 -2.70 -16.22 5.11
C ALA A 80 -1.26 -15.68 5.21
N ILE A 81 -0.25 -16.48 4.88
CA ILE A 81 1.16 -16.07 4.86
C ILE A 81 1.39 -14.91 3.89
N PHE A 82 0.89 -15.03 2.65
CA PHE A 82 1.02 -13.96 1.65
C PHE A 82 0.28 -12.69 2.05
N SER A 83 -0.92 -12.80 2.62
CA SER A 83 -1.67 -11.65 3.13
C SER A 83 -0.91 -10.96 4.27
N LEU A 84 -0.40 -11.71 5.24
CA LEU A 84 0.34 -11.18 6.37
C LEU A 84 1.63 -10.49 5.91
N ASN A 85 2.39 -11.12 5.02
CA ASN A 85 3.58 -10.51 4.44
C ASN A 85 3.25 -9.20 3.70
N ALA A 86 2.19 -9.20 2.89
CA ALA A 86 1.76 -8.01 2.16
C ALA A 86 1.29 -6.87 3.07
N ILE A 87 0.75 -7.17 4.27
CA ILE A 87 0.36 -6.17 5.28
C ILE A 87 1.59 -5.61 6.00
N THR A 88 2.55 -6.47 6.36
CA THR A 88 3.69 -6.09 7.20
C THR A 88 4.78 -5.35 6.43
N MET A 89 4.99 -5.65 5.15
CA MET A 89 6.06 -5.05 4.36
C MET A 89 5.95 -3.53 4.14
N PRO A 90 4.77 -2.94 3.81
CA PRO A 90 4.66 -1.50 3.61
C PRO A 90 4.98 -0.65 4.83
N PRO A 91 4.55 -0.98 6.07
CA PRO A 91 4.97 -0.26 7.28
C PRO A 91 6.49 -0.30 7.50
N ILE A 92 7.11 -1.48 7.31
CA ILE A 92 8.56 -1.65 7.45
C ILE A 92 9.29 -0.80 6.39
N MET A 93 8.86 -0.88 5.15
CA MET A 93 9.42 -0.07 4.06
C MET A 93 9.27 1.43 4.32
N ALA A 94 8.13 1.87 4.85
CA ALA A 94 7.91 3.27 5.23
C ALA A 94 8.87 3.73 6.34
N LEU A 95 9.17 2.86 7.32
CA LEU A 95 10.11 3.14 8.39
C LEU A 95 11.54 3.28 7.85
N ILE A 96 11.99 2.36 7.02
CA ILE A 96 13.32 2.40 6.40
C ILE A 96 13.45 3.64 5.51
N LEU A 97 12.44 3.93 4.68
CA LEU A 97 12.40 5.16 3.87
C LEU A 97 12.47 6.40 4.74
N LEU A 98 11.81 6.42 5.89
CA LEU A 98 11.89 7.55 6.82
C LEU A 98 13.31 7.74 7.31
N LEU A 99 13.98 6.70 7.78
CA LEU A 99 15.36 6.76 8.26
C LEU A 99 16.30 7.28 7.18
N ILE A 100 16.16 6.79 5.94
CA ILE A 100 16.99 7.24 4.80
C ILE A 100 16.69 8.71 4.45
N THR A 101 15.43 9.10 4.44
CA THR A 101 15.06 10.49 4.10
C THR A 101 15.47 11.49 5.17
N LEU A 102 15.53 11.09 6.44
CA LEU A 102 16.02 11.94 7.53
C LEU A 102 17.51 12.29 7.35
N THR A 103 18.29 11.38 6.78
CA THR A 103 19.72 11.62 6.49
C THR A 103 19.95 12.37 5.19
N SER A 104 19.09 12.17 4.17
CA SER A 104 19.26 12.70 2.81
C SER A 104 18.53 14.02 2.55
N SER A 105 17.46 14.34 3.29
CA SER A 105 16.58 15.47 2.99
C SER A 105 16.14 16.19 4.27
N LYS A 106 16.14 17.54 4.25
CA LYS A 106 15.67 18.35 5.39
C LYS A 106 14.22 18.01 5.74
N LYS A 107 13.96 17.11 6.73
CA LYS A 107 12.69 16.80 7.41
C LYS A 107 11.38 17.00 6.62
N VAL A 108 11.39 16.69 5.32
CA VAL A 108 10.23 16.89 4.43
C VAL A 108 9.17 15.80 4.65
N PHE A 109 9.61 14.60 5.08
CA PHE A 109 8.73 13.45 5.23
C PHE A 109 8.45 13.13 6.70
N THR A 110 7.20 12.79 6.96
CA THR A 110 6.78 12.13 8.20
C THR A 110 6.47 10.66 7.91
N TYR A 111 6.54 9.81 8.94
CA TYR A 111 6.15 8.40 8.81
C TYR A 111 4.75 8.25 8.20
N ARG A 112 3.80 9.12 8.59
CA ARG A 112 2.43 9.12 8.10
C ARG A 112 2.33 9.28 6.58
N ILE A 113 3.12 10.18 6.00
CA ILE A 113 3.17 10.42 4.55
C ILE A 113 3.77 9.21 3.84
N LEU A 114 4.92 8.71 4.32
CA LEU A 114 5.61 7.57 3.70
C LEU A 114 4.79 6.29 3.83
N PHE A 115 4.14 6.06 4.97
CA PHE A 115 3.22 4.94 5.14
C PHE A 115 2.04 5.05 4.16
N GLY A 116 1.46 6.22 3.99
CA GLY A 116 0.42 6.43 2.99
C GLY A 116 0.88 6.07 1.57
N ILE A 117 2.07 6.55 1.17
CA ILE A 117 2.65 6.26 -0.15
C ILE A 117 2.85 4.75 -0.33
N THR A 118 3.48 4.07 0.63
CA THR A 118 3.78 2.63 0.53
C THR A 118 2.51 1.78 0.63
N ALA A 119 1.55 2.16 1.46
CA ALA A 119 0.26 1.48 1.60
C ALA A 119 -0.57 1.55 0.31
N TYR A 120 -0.67 2.74 -0.30
CA TYR A 120 -1.38 2.88 -1.58
C TYR A 120 -0.66 2.19 -2.74
N SER A 121 0.68 2.22 -2.79
CA SER A 121 1.43 1.49 -3.82
C SER A 121 1.21 -0.02 -3.77
N ASN A 122 0.74 -0.56 -2.63
CA ASN A 122 0.44 -1.99 -2.46
C ASN A 122 -0.68 -2.50 -3.37
N ILE A 123 -1.45 -1.60 -4.01
CA ILE A 123 -2.47 -1.94 -5.03
C ILE A 123 -1.90 -2.79 -6.17
N THR A 124 -0.63 -2.59 -6.51
CA THR A 124 0.04 -3.33 -7.58
C THR A 124 0.04 -4.84 -7.33
N LEU A 125 -0.03 -5.26 -6.05
CA LEU A 125 -0.11 -6.68 -5.68
C LEU A 125 -1.39 -7.35 -6.20
N ILE A 126 -2.47 -6.59 -6.46
CA ILE A 126 -3.70 -7.14 -7.06
C ILE A 126 -3.43 -7.75 -8.44
N LEU A 127 -2.37 -7.33 -9.13
CA LEU A 127 -1.96 -7.89 -10.42
C LEU A 127 -0.79 -8.86 -10.29
N ALA A 128 -0.11 -8.90 -9.15
CA ALA A 128 1.10 -9.70 -8.93
C ALA A 128 0.83 -11.21 -8.81
N TRP A 129 -0.44 -11.62 -8.63
CA TRP A 129 -0.83 -13.03 -8.61
C TRP A 129 -0.75 -13.70 -9.99
N ILE A 130 -0.74 -12.90 -11.07
CA ILE A 130 -0.61 -13.43 -12.44
C ILE A 130 0.83 -13.88 -12.66
N PRO A 131 1.07 -15.17 -13.00
CA PRO A 131 2.41 -15.67 -13.27
C PRO A 131 3.12 -14.84 -14.36
N GLY A 132 4.36 -14.46 -14.09
CA GLY A 132 5.15 -13.61 -14.99
C GLY A 132 4.92 -12.10 -14.86
N LEU A 133 3.77 -11.64 -14.32
CA LEU A 133 3.50 -10.22 -14.13
C LEU A 133 4.10 -9.66 -12.84
N SER A 134 4.53 -10.48 -11.91
CA SER A 134 5.09 -10.10 -10.61
C SER A 134 6.29 -9.15 -10.73
N TRP A 135 7.16 -9.34 -11.73
CA TRP A 135 8.28 -8.45 -11.99
C TRP A 135 7.83 -7.06 -12.43
N VAL A 136 6.88 -7.01 -13.36
CA VAL A 136 6.32 -5.73 -13.87
C VAL A 136 5.61 -4.98 -12.74
N THR A 137 4.81 -5.66 -11.94
CA THR A 137 4.10 -5.07 -10.81
C THR A 137 5.04 -4.59 -9.71
N GLY A 138 6.16 -5.30 -9.50
CA GLY A 138 7.23 -4.86 -8.59
C GLY A 138 7.86 -3.55 -9.04
N LEU A 139 8.26 -3.44 -10.30
CA LEU A 139 8.80 -2.21 -10.88
C LEU A 139 7.76 -1.07 -10.83
N TRP A 140 6.51 -1.37 -11.17
CA TRP A 140 5.40 -0.39 -11.07
C TRP A 140 5.19 0.11 -9.66
N ARG A 141 5.30 -0.75 -8.65
CA ARG A 141 5.24 -0.37 -7.25
C ARG A 141 6.32 0.64 -6.87
N PHE A 142 7.59 0.39 -7.26
CA PHE A 142 8.68 1.33 -7.03
C PHE A 142 8.45 2.67 -7.73
N TYR A 143 7.94 2.66 -8.96
CA TYR A 143 7.55 3.87 -9.67
C TYR A 143 6.47 4.66 -8.91
N LEU A 144 5.42 4.00 -8.41
CA LEU A 144 4.36 4.64 -7.62
C LEU A 144 4.91 5.27 -6.34
N ILE A 145 5.81 4.58 -5.64
CA ILE A 145 6.46 5.11 -4.43
C ILE A 145 7.28 6.36 -4.79
N GLY A 146 8.10 6.29 -5.84
CA GLY A 146 8.90 7.43 -6.31
C GLY A 146 8.05 8.63 -6.68
N LEU A 147 6.98 8.39 -7.43
CA LEU A 147 6.03 9.44 -7.82
C LEU A 147 5.34 10.07 -6.60
N GLY A 148 4.94 9.24 -5.63
CA GLY A 148 4.37 9.71 -4.36
C GLY A 148 5.35 10.59 -3.59
N MET A 149 6.63 10.19 -3.50
CA MET A 149 7.67 10.99 -2.85
C MET A 149 7.91 12.33 -3.57
N VAL A 150 7.94 12.33 -4.89
CA VAL A 150 8.11 13.56 -5.69
C VAL A 150 6.92 14.50 -5.50
N LYS A 151 5.68 13.99 -5.54
CA LYS A 151 4.47 14.82 -5.49
C LYS A 151 4.11 15.31 -4.09
N LEU A 152 4.33 14.51 -3.05
CA LEU A 152 3.99 14.88 -1.67
C LEU A 152 5.19 15.50 -0.92
N GLY A 153 6.41 15.09 -1.25
CA GLY A 153 7.62 15.60 -0.62
C GLY A 153 8.31 16.73 -1.38
N ASN A 154 7.84 17.05 -2.60
CA ASN A 154 8.44 18.05 -3.47
C ASN A 154 9.96 17.88 -3.64
N ILE A 155 10.43 16.63 -3.69
CA ILE A 155 11.84 16.29 -3.91
C ILE A 155 12.09 15.99 -5.40
N SER A 156 13.34 16.12 -5.85
CA SER A 156 13.70 15.77 -7.22
C SER A 156 13.50 14.28 -7.49
N PRO A 157 13.12 13.88 -8.72
CA PRO A 157 12.95 12.47 -9.09
C PRO A 157 14.20 11.63 -8.83
N LEU A 158 15.38 12.19 -9.06
CA LEU A 158 16.66 11.52 -8.80
C LEU A 158 16.84 11.19 -7.31
N LYS A 159 16.52 12.13 -6.41
CA LYS A 159 16.59 11.88 -4.96
C LYS A 159 15.58 10.82 -4.53
N ALA A 160 14.38 10.84 -5.09
CA ALA A 160 13.38 9.80 -4.82
C ALA A 160 13.89 8.42 -5.26
N PHE A 161 14.46 8.32 -6.46
CA PHE A 161 15.03 7.08 -6.98
C PHE A 161 16.19 6.56 -6.08
N ILE A 162 17.13 7.42 -5.69
CA ILE A 162 18.26 7.05 -4.82
C ILE A 162 17.74 6.52 -3.47
N ASN A 163 16.79 7.22 -2.84
CA ASN A 163 16.21 6.79 -1.56
C ASN A 163 15.53 5.43 -1.66
N ILE A 164 14.80 5.17 -2.74
CA ILE A 164 14.15 3.88 -3.00
C ILE A 164 15.20 2.78 -3.25
N ALA A 165 16.23 3.06 -4.05
CA ALA A 165 17.30 2.10 -4.33
C ALA A 165 18.04 1.69 -3.05
N ILE A 166 18.39 2.66 -2.19
CA ILE A 166 18.99 2.37 -0.88
C ILE A 166 18.04 1.55 0.00
N THR A 167 16.74 1.91 0.03
CA THR A 167 15.74 1.16 0.79
C THR A 167 15.64 -0.29 0.32
N ALA A 168 15.61 -0.50 -0.99
CA ALA A 168 15.58 -1.84 -1.59
C ALA A 168 16.84 -2.64 -1.25
N ALA A 169 18.02 -2.02 -1.33
CA ALA A 169 19.28 -2.65 -0.95
C ALA A 169 19.31 -3.06 0.53
N VAL A 170 18.85 -2.19 1.44
CA VAL A 170 18.75 -2.50 2.87
C VAL A 170 17.79 -3.67 3.11
N LEU A 171 16.62 -3.68 2.48
CA LEU A 171 15.66 -4.78 2.61
C LEU A 171 16.22 -6.10 2.08
N LEU A 172 16.87 -6.08 0.93
CA LEU A 172 17.49 -7.29 0.35
C LEU A 172 18.61 -7.81 1.24
N SER A 173 19.46 -6.92 1.78
CA SER A 173 20.51 -7.30 2.72
C SER A 173 19.94 -7.92 3.97
N PHE A 174 18.86 -7.36 4.51
CA PHE A 174 18.18 -7.91 5.69
C PHE A 174 17.58 -9.29 5.42
N ILE A 175 16.92 -9.48 4.28
CA ILE A 175 16.38 -10.78 3.86
C ILE A 175 17.51 -11.80 3.71
N TYR A 176 18.62 -11.41 3.08
CA TYR A 176 19.78 -12.28 2.91
C TYR A 176 20.40 -12.72 4.24
N LEU A 177 20.53 -11.80 5.20
CA LEU A 177 21.04 -12.09 6.53
C LEU A 177 20.14 -12.98 7.37
N LEU A 178 18.83 -12.92 7.12
CA LEU A 178 17.83 -13.74 7.82
C LEU A 178 17.63 -15.12 7.18
N GLN A 179 18.15 -15.36 5.97
CA GLN A 179 18.14 -16.70 5.42
C GLN A 179 19.06 -17.57 6.30
N PRO A 180 18.53 -18.59 7.01
CA PRO A 180 19.38 -19.50 7.73
C PRO A 180 20.33 -20.13 6.70
N PHE A 181 21.62 -20.09 7.03
CA PHE A 181 22.63 -20.84 6.28
C PHE A 181 22.14 -22.28 6.17
N ASN A 182 21.52 -22.61 5.04
CA ASN A 182 21.28 -24.01 4.71
C ASN A 182 22.59 -24.51 4.13
N PRO A 183 23.30 -25.42 4.86
CA PRO A 183 24.49 -26.08 4.33
C PRO A 183 24.13 -27.00 3.17
#